data_8fcba5c122038004a93adebe7a432ada
#
_entry.id   8fcba5c122038004a93adebe7a432ada
#
_cell.length_a   1.000
_cell.length_b   1.000
_cell.length_c   1.000
_cell.angle_alpha   90.00
_cell.angle_beta   90.00
_cell.angle_gamma   90.00
#
_symmetry.space_group_name_H-M   'P 1'
#
loop_
_entity.id
_entity.type
_entity.pdbx_description
1 polymer ?
#
loop_
_entity_poly.entity_id
_entity_poly.type
_entity_poly.pdbx_seq_one_letter_code
_entity_poly.pdbx_strand_id
1 'polypeptide(L)'
;MIKIENLSIGYLQKNHTKVVASDFNATLNGGELTCLIGANGVGKSTLLRTLSAFQPPLAGHIYVNDKELSRYTDKELARIIGVVLTKRPHIANMTVTEMIGLGRSPYTGFWGTLDSEDTKIVNEAIQLVGIEDLADRMIQTLSDGEKQKVMIAKALAQQTPVIYLDEPTAFLDFPSKVEMMQLLLRLSRETGKTIFLSTHDLELALQIADRLWLMDRTEGLTVGTPRELADSGHLGRYIERKKGIRFDAENLVIHIKKD
;
A
#
# COMPACT_ATOMS: atom_id res chain seq x y z
N MET A 1 4.85 10.48 -9.76
CA MET A 1 6.01 9.54 -9.82
C MET A 1 6.79 9.64 -8.52
N ILE A 2 7.17 8.50 -7.94
CA ILE A 2 8.07 8.45 -6.79
C ILE A 2 9.35 7.78 -7.23
N LYS A 3 10.49 8.43 -6.96
CA LYS A 3 11.82 7.90 -7.28
C LYS A 3 12.60 7.67 -5.99
N ILE A 4 13.27 6.54 -5.92
CA ILE A 4 14.09 6.12 -4.79
C ILE A 4 15.50 5.91 -5.29
N GLU A 5 16.47 6.53 -4.62
CA GLU A 5 17.87 6.49 -5.00
C GLU A 5 18.75 6.07 -3.81
N ASN A 6 19.47 4.95 -3.99
CA ASN A 6 20.44 4.39 -3.02
C ASN A 6 19.87 4.29 -1.60
N LEU A 7 18.58 3.94 -1.48
CA LEU A 7 17.85 3.97 -0.23
C LEU A 7 18.31 2.87 0.71
N SER A 8 18.59 3.23 1.95
CA SER A 8 18.82 2.32 3.06
C SER A 8 17.82 2.59 4.17
N ILE A 9 17.18 1.55 4.67
CA ILE A 9 16.12 1.63 5.68
C ILE A 9 16.48 0.84 6.92
N GLY A 10 15.96 1.28 8.06
CA GLY A 10 16.22 0.61 9.35
C GLY A 10 15.83 1.49 10.53
N TYR A 11 16.44 1.23 11.67
CA TYR A 11 16.14 1.91 12.92
C TYR A 11 17.39 2.49 13.55
N LEU A 12 17.30 3.76 13.94
CA LEU A 12 18.29 4.42 14.77
C LEU A 12 17.96 4.16 16.24
N GLN A 13 18.77 3.40 16.94
CA GLN A 13 18.70 3.21 18.39
C GLN A 13 19.87 3.96 19.04
N LYS A 14 19.70 4.42 20.31
CA LYS A 14 20.66 5.30 21.00
C LYS A 14 22.15 4.93 20.84
N ASN A 15 22.48 3.63 20.70
CA ASN A 15 23.86 3.15 20.57
C ASN A 15 24.07 2.15 19.42
N HIS A 16 23.07 1.95 18.57
CA HIS A 16 23.16 0.96 17.52
C HIS A 16 22.21 1.29 16.34
N THR A 17 22.75 1.22 15.13
CA THR A 17 21.93 1.34 13.90
C THR A 17 21.61 -0.06 13.39
N LYS A 18 20.34 -0.41 13.33
CA LYS A 18 19.89 -1.66 12.73
C LYS A 18 19.46 -1.39 11.29
N VAL A 19 20.34 -1.76 10.35
CA VAL A 19 20.00 -1.76 8.92
C VAL A 19 19.07 -2.93 8.63
N VAL A 20 17.96 -2.68 7.93
CA VAL A 20 16.97 -3.68 7.52
C VAL A 20 17.16 -4.04 6.06
N ALA A 21 17.37 -3.05 5.20
CA ALA A 21 17.73 -3.22 3.80
C ALA A 21 18.51 -1.98 3.35
N SER A 22 19.39 -2.13 2.36
CA SER A 22 20.29 -1.07 1.92
C SER A 22 20.43 -1.03 0.41
N ASP A 23 20.80 0.14 -0.07
CA ASP A 23 21.31 0.43 -1.41
C ASP A 23 20.37 -0.01 -2.55
N PHE A 24 19.09 0.29 -2.44
CA PHE A 24 18.17 -0.03 -3.50
C PHE A 24 17.63 1.20 -4.22
N ASN A 25 17.38 1.01 -5.51
CA ASN A 25 16.85 2.00 -6.42
C ASN A 25 15.54 1.48 -7.01
N ALA A 26 14.51 2.32 -7.05
CA ALA A 26 13.21 1.93 -7.56
C ALA A 26 12.37 3.14 -7.94
N THR A 27 11.33 2.89 -8.74
CA THR A 27 10.35 3.92 -9.13
C THR A 27 8.94 3.37 -9.00
N LEU A 28 8.03 4.21 -8.49
CA LEU A 28 6.59 3.96 -8.47
C LEU A 28 5.91 4.94 -9.43
N ASN A 29 5.09 4.42 -10.32
CA ASN A 29 4.38 5.20 -11.32
C ASN A 29 2.92 5.43 -10.92
N GLY A 30 2.32 6.51 -11.42
CA GLY A 30 0.87 6.70 -11.33
C GLY A 30 0.12 5.77 -12.28
N GLY A 31 -1.11 5.40 -11.91
CA GLY A 31 -1.96 4.51 -12.69
C GLY A 31 -1.58 3.03 -12.62
N GLU A 32 -0.55 2.67 -11.84
CA GLU A 32 -0.10 1.29 -11.62
C GLU A 32 -0.43 0.80 -10.20
N LEU A 33 -0.79 -0.48 -10.10
CA LEU A 33 -0.86 -1.20 -8.84
C LEU A 33 0.47 -1.93 -8.62
N THR A 34 1.24 -1.47 -7.64
CA THR A 34 2.51 -2.10 -7.26
C THR A 34 2.36 -2.86 -5.94
N CYS A 35 2.77 -4.13 -5.94
CA CYS A 35 2.74 -4.99 -4.75
C CYS A 35 4.15 -5.23 -4.19
N LEU A 36 4.34 -4.96 -2.91
CA LEU A 36 5.54 -5.29 -2.15
C LEU A 36 5.40 -6.69 -1.53
N ILE A 37 6.21 -7.60 -2.00
CA ILE A 37 6.25 -9.00 -1.54
C ILE A 37 7.54 -9.24 -0.76
N GLY A 38 7.47 -10.09 0.23
CA GLY A 38 8.64 -10.50 1.01
C GLY A 38 8.25 -11.26 2.26
N ALA A 39 9.16 -12.03 2.81
CA ALA A 39 8.94 -12.81 4.02
C ALA A 39 8.60 -11.92 5.23
N ASN A 40 8.00 -12.53 6.27
CA ASN A 40 7.73 -11.81 7.51
C ASN A 40 9.04 -11.32 8.14
N GLY A 41 9.04 -10.07 8.59
CA GLY A 41 10.21 -9.44 9.21
C GLY A 41 11.35 -9.12 8.24
N VAL A 42 11.13 -9.15 6.91
CA VAL A 42 12.14 -8.71 5.92
C VAL A 42 12.28 -7.19 5.87
N GLY A 43 11.26 -6.43 6.31
CA GLY A 43 11.32 -4.97 6.35
C GLY A 43 10.22 -4.24 5.56
N LYS A 44 9.19 -4.94 5.07
CA LYS A 44 8.09 -4.32 4.29
C LYS A 44 7.47 -3.11 4.98
N SER A 45 7.03 -3.27 6.23
CA SER A 45 6.44 -2.16 6.99
C SER A 45 7.46 -1.07 7.34
N THR A 46 8.75 -1.40 7.46
CA THR A 46 9.82 -0.40 7.62
C THR A 46 9.96 0.43 6.35
N LEU A 47 9.95 -0.21 5.18
CA LEU A 47 9.98 0.48 3.89
C LEU A 47 8.76 1.38 3.73
N LEU A 48 7.55 0.87 3.97
CA LEU A 48 6.32 1.68 3.90
C LEU A 48 6.37 2.89 4.83
N ARG A 49 6.83 2.73 6.07
CA ARG A 49 7.01 3.85 7.01
C ARG A 49 8.01 4.89 6.52
N THR A 50 9.10 4.44 5.90
CA THR A 50 10.10 5.35 5.35
C THR A 50 9.56 6.10 4.13
N LEU A 51 8.86 5.42 3.23
CA LEU A 51 8.20 6.04 2.06
C LEU A 51 7.08 7.00 2.45
N SER A 52 6.42 6.77 3.59
CA SER A 52 5.35 7.63 4.14
C SER A 52 5.88 8.78 5.00
N ALA A 53 7.20 8.97 5.08
CA ALA A 53 7.85 9.95 5.96
C ALA A 53 7.57 9.77 7.47
N PHE A 54 7.05 8.61 7.91
CA PHE A 54 6.87 8.31 9.35
C PHE A 54 8.19 8.02 10.06
N GLN A 55 9.24 7.77 9.32
CA GLN A 55 10.62 7.70 9.78
C GLN A 55 11.58 8.11 8.68
N PRO A 56 12.74 8.72 9.02
CA PRO A 56 13.73 9.07 8.03
C PRO A 56 14.41 7.82 7.45
N PRO A 57 14.93 7.86 6.22
CA PRO A 57 15.85 6.85 5.72
C PRO A 57 17.18 6.87 6.52
N LEU A 58 17.89 5.75 6.52
CA LEU A 58 19.26 5.69 7.07
C LEU A 58 20.27 6.28 6.10
N ALA A 59 20.06 6.11 4.80
CA ALA A 59 20.84 6.72 3.71
C ALA A 59 19.98 6.75 2.43
N GLY A 60 20.44 7.51 1.43
CA GLY A 60 19.78 7.68 0.14
C GLY A 60 18.64 8.69 0.18
N HIS A 61 17.92 8.81 -0.93
CA HIS A 61 16.92 9.85 -1.15
C HIS A 61 15.60 9.28 -1.69
N ILE A 62 14.52 9.92 -1.33
CA ILE A 62 13.17 9.64 -1.85
C ILE A 62 12.65 10.95 -2.43
N TYR A 63 12.21 10.91 -3.69
CA TYR A 63 11.63 12.04 -4.39
C TYR A 63 10.17 11.76 -4.71
N VAL A 64 9.32 12.75 -4.50
CA VAL A 64 7.93 12.75 -4.95
C VAL A 64 7.76 13.95 -5.88
N ASN A 65 7.42 13.70 -7.15
CA ASN A 65 7.34 14.72 -8.18
C ASN A 65 8.58 15.64 -8.21
N ASP A 66 9.77 15.02 -8.27
CA ASP A 66 11.09 15.66 -8.33
C ASP A 66 11.50 16.52 -7.11
N LYS A 67 10.65 16.61 -6.08
CA LYS A 67 10.99 17.26 -4.81
C LYS A 67 11.34 16.18 -3.78
N GLU A 68 12.46 16.33 -3.10
CA GLU A 68 12.90 15.40 -2.06
C GLU A 68 11.90 15.34 -0.90
N LEU A 69 11.58 14.12 -0.43
CA LEU A 69 10.58 13.87 0.61
C LEU A 69 10.86 14.63 1.91
N SER A 70 12.12 14.77 2.29
CA SER A 70 12.59 15.48 3.48
C SER A 70 12.33 17.00 3.44
N ARG A 71 12.04 17.55 2.27
CA ARG A 71 11.78 19.00 2.08
C ARG A 71 10.30 19.37 2.16
N TYR A 72 9.43 18.40 2.34
CA TYR A 72 8.00 18.65 2.52
C TYR A 72 7.68 18.91 3.98
N THR A 73 6.78 19.85 4.24
CA THR A 73 6.17 20.01 5.56
C THR A 73 5.12 18.92 5.81
N ASP A 74 4.78 18.64 7.07
CA ASP A 74 3.75 17.65 7.42
C ASP A 74 2.41 17.93 6.73
N LYS A 75 2.03 19.20 6.60
CA LYS A 75 0.81 19.61 5.90
C LYS A 75 0.87 19.34 4.39
N GLU A 76 2.00 19.56 3.76
CA GLU A 76 2.21 19.19 2.35
C GLU A 76 2.20 17.68 2.17
N LEU A 77 2.89 16.93 3.06
CA LEU A 77 2.90 15.46 3.03
C LEU A 77 1.49 14.88 3.15
N ALA A 78 0.67 15.41 4.04
CA ALA A 78 -0.72 14.99 4.18
C ALA A 78 -1.59 15.25 2.94
N ARG A 79 -1.14 16.07 1.99
CA ARG A 79 -1.80 16.31 0.69
C ARG A 79 -1.19 15.51 -0.47
N ILE A 80 -0.11 14.78 -0.20
CA ILE A 80 0.63 14.03 -1.23
C ILE A 80 0.55 12.54 -0.98
N ILE A 81 0.57 12.10 0.29
CA ILE A 81 0.61 10.68 0.67
C ILE A 81 -0.59 10.34 1.55
N GLY A 82 -1.44 9.45 1.07
CA GLY A 82 -2.45 8.76 1.86
C GLY A 82 -1.90 7.43 2.36
N VAL A 83 -2.25 7.05 3.61
CA VAL A 83 -1.77 5.79 4.20
C VAL A 83 -2.93 5.03 4.82
N VAL A 84 -3.02 3.74 4.48
CA VAL A 84 -3.95 2.78 5.09
C VAL A 84 -3.12 1.73 5.81
N LEU A 85 -3.23 1.69 7.14
CA LEU A 85 -2.46 0.78 7.99
C LEU A 85 -3.25 -0.51 8.28
N THR A 86 -2.53 -1.62 8.48
CA THR A 86 -3.11 -2.91 8.91
C THR A 86 -3.81 -2.79 10.26
N LYS A 87 -3.19 -2.08 11.21
CA LYS A 87 -3.79 -1.85 12.52
C LYS A 87 -4.84 -0.74 12.42
N ARG A 88 -6.09 -1.12 12.65
CA ARG A 88 -7.21 -0.18 12.65
C ARG A 88 -7.38 0.41 14.04
N PRO A 89 -7.55 1.73 14.18
CA PRO A 89 -7.92 2.31 15.46
C PRO A 89 -9.32 1.80 15.86
N HIS A 90 -9.53 1.59 17.15
CA HIS A 90 -10.86 1.32 17.70
C HIS A 90 -11.67 2.63 17.61
N ILE A 91 -12.57 2.70 16.63
CA ILE A 91 -13.43 3.85 16.40
C ILE A 91 -14.86 3.44 16.78
N ALA A 92 -15.44 4.15 17.72
CA ALA A 92 -16.81 3.97 18.16
C ALA A 92 -17.63 5.24 17.89
N ASN A 93 -18.93 5.09 17.71
CA ASN A 93 -19.88 6.19 17.57
C ASN A 93 -19.60 7.15 16.40
N MET A 94 -19.19 6.60 15.26
CA MET A 94 -18.96 7.34 14.03
C MET A 94 -19.59 6.59 12.86
N THR A 95 -20.26 7.30 11.98
CA THR A 95 -20.80 6.75 10.72
C THR A 95 -19.68 6.55 9.68
N VAL A 96 -19.98 5.80 8.64
CA VAL A 96 -19.07 5.63 7.48
C VAL A 96 -18.76 6.98 6.84
N THR A 97 -19.78 7.80 6.57
CA THR A 97 -19.61 9.13 5.99
C THR A 97 -18.69 10.02 6.84
N GLU A 98 -18.92 10.07 8.16
CA GLU A 98 -18.07 10.85 9.08
C GLU A 98 -16.62 10.35 9.07
N MET A 99 -16.42 9.02 9.06
CA MET A 99 -15.08 8.42 9.00
C MET A 99 -14.34 8.79 7.71
N ILE A 100 -15.03 8.74 6.58
CA ILE A 100 -14.45 9.12 5.28
C ILE A 100 -14.16 10.63 5.26
N GLY A 101 -15.04 11.43 5.86
CA GLY A 101 -14.87 12.88 6.04
C GLY A 101 -13.57 13.26 6.75
N LEU A 102 -13.05 12.42 7.67
CA LEU A 102 -11.74 12.65 8.28
C LEU A 102 -10.59 12.67 7.25
N GLY A 103 -10.79 12.10 6.06
CA GLY A 103 -9.84 12.22 4.96
C GLY A 103 -9.63 13.66 4.48
N ARG A 104 -10.59 14.54 4.75
CA ARG A 104 -10.52 15.97 4.40
C ARG A 104 -9.73 16.82 5.41
N SER A 105 -9.28 16.24 6.54
CA SER A 105 -8.54 16.96 7.60
C SER A 105 -7.38 17.85 7.08
N PRO A 106 -6.60 17.50 6.03
CA PRO A 106 -5.54 18.38 5.51
C PRO A 106 -6.06 19.65 4.84
N TYR A 107 -7.36 19.73 4.54
CA TYR A 107 -8.00 20.82 3.81
C TYR A 107 -8.94 21.65 4.70
N THR A 108 -9.53 21.02 5.74
CA THR A 108 -10.41 21.71 6.69
C THR A 108 -9.64 22.61 7.65
N GLY A 109 -10.34 23.61 8.20
CA GLY A 109 -9.78 24.49 9.23
C GLY A 109 -9.68 23.78 10.61
N PHE A 110 -9.37 24.58 11.64
CA PHE A 110 -9.20 24.11 13.02
C PHE A 110 -10.39 23.32 13.55
N TRP A 111 -11.60 23.68 13.18
CA TRP A 111 -12.84 23.04 13.62
C TRP A 111 -13.19 21.76 12.85
N GLY A 112 -12.47 21.44 11.78
CA GLY A 112 -12.73 20.23 11.00
C GLY A 112 -14.08 20.19 10.27
N THR A 113 -14.74 21.34 10.12
CA THR A 113 -16.05 21.43 9.44
C THR A 113 -15.87 21.21 7.96
N LEU A 114 -16.64 20.29 7.39
CA LEU A 114 -16.68 20.03 5.95
C LEU A 114 -17.56 21.08 5.26
N ASP A 115 -17.08 21.63 4.17
CA ASP A 115 -17.89 22.46 3.30
C ASP A 115 -18.64 21.61 2.22
N SER A 116 -19.30 22.28 1.28
CA SER A 116 -20.05 21.61 0.21
C SER A 116 -19.13 20.85 -0.75
N GLU A 117 -17.92 21.34 -1.02
CA GLU A 117 -16.94 20.68 -1.88
C GLU A 117 -16.35 19.44 -1.17
N ASP A 118 -16.00 19.58 0.09
CA ASP A 118 -15.55 18.44 0.91
C ASP A 118 -16.61 17.33 0.96
N THR A 119 -17.88 17.69 1.15
CA THR A 119 -18.99 16.73 1.16
C THR A 119 -19.16 16.02 -0.18
N LYS A 120 -18.98 16.73 -1.29
CA LYS A 120 -19.00 16.14 -2.65
C LYS A 120 -17.85 15.13 -2.81
N ILE A 121 -16.63 15.48 -2.41
CA ILE A 121 -15.45 14.60 -2.48
C ILE A 121 -15.66 13.34 -1.63
N VAL A 122 -16.25 13.46 -0.45
CA VAL A 122 -16.59 12.30 0.41
C VAL A 122 -17.57 11.37 -0.30
N ASN A 123 -18.64 11.92 -0.91
CA ASN A 123 -19.62 11.12 -1.64
C ASN A 123 -19.02 10.44 -2.89
N GLU A 124 -18.16 11.14 -3.63
CA GLU A 124 -17.42 10.55 -4.75
C GLU A 124 -16.51 9.39 -4.30
N ALA A 125 -15.83 9.52 -3.16
CA ALA A 125 -15.00 8.46 -2.61
C ALA A 125 -15.84 7.24 -2.17
N ILE A 126 -17.05 7.44 -1.63
CA ILE A 126 -18.02 6.38 -1.29
C ILE A 126 -18.42 5.62 -2.56
N GLN A 127 -18.78 6.34 -3.63
CA GLN A 127 -19.19 5.77 -4.92
C GLN A 127 -18.05 4.99 -5.59
N LEU A 128 -16.82 5.55 -5.62
CA LEU A 128 -15.64 4.90 -6.21
C LEU A 128 -15.36 3.54 -5.57
N VAL A 129 -15.63 3.40 -4.28
CA VAL A 129 -15.39 2.15 -3.54
C VAL A 129 -16.61 1.22 -3.58
N GLY A 130 -17.80 1.73 -3.94
CA GLY A 130 -19.05 0.96 -4.02
C GLY A 130 -19.58 0.58 -2.63
N ILE A 131 -19.73 1.56 -1.74
CA ILE A 131 -20.22 1.37 -0.35
C ILE A 131 -21.31 2.37 0.02
N GLU A 132 -22.12 2.79 -0.97
CA GLU A 132 -23.19 3.78 -0.79
C GLU A 132 -24.24 3.32 0.22
N ASP A 133 -24.54 2.03 0.23
CA ASP A 133 -25.47 1.38 1.16
C ASP A 133 -24.97 1.34 2.62
N LEU A 134 -23.69 1.61 2.83
CA LEU A 134 -23.07 1.66 4.16
C LEU A 134 -22.93 3.06 4.73
N ALA A 135 -23.21 4.12 3.95
CA ALA A 135 -22.86 5.51 4.26
C ALA A 135 -23.32 5.97 5.66
N ASP A 136 -24.54 5.62 6.06
CA ASP A 136 -25.13 6.00 7.34
C ASP A 136 -24.92 4.96 8.45
N ARG A 137 -24.27 3.82 8.15
CA ARG A 137 -24.02 2.79 9.15
C ARG A 137 -22.89 3.16 10.07
N MET A 138 -22.98 2.70 11.31
CA MET A 138 -21.91 2.86 12.30
C MET A 138 -20.73 1.94 11.98
N ILE A 139 -19.48 2.47 12.03
CA ILE A 139 -18.25 1.73 11.72
C ILE A 139 -18.14 0.41 12.51
N GLN A 140 -18.51 0.42 13.79
CA GLN A 140 -18.41 -0.77 14.63
C GLN A 140 -19.31 -1.93 14.20
N THR A 141 -20.37 -1.68 13.41
CA THR A 141 -21.30 -2.71 12.92
C THR A 141 -20.84 -3.38 11.62
N LEU A 142 -19.78 -2.89 11.01
CA LEU A 142 -19.29 -3.37 9.74
C LEU A 142 -18.42 -4.63 9.90
N SER A 143 -18.43 -5.47 8.87
CA SER A 143 -17.48 -6.57 8.68
C SER A 143 -16.05 -6.02 8.46
N ASP A 144 -15.05 -6.89 8.55
CA ASP A 144 -13.66 -6.46 8.32
C ASP A 144 -13.40 -6.02 6.88
N GLY A 145 -14.04 -6.64 5.88
CA GLY A 145 -13.97 -6.23 4.48
C GLY A 145 -14.60 -4.84 4.25
N GLU A 146 -15.79 -4.61 4.80
CA GLU A 146 -16.48 -3.32 4.73
C GLU A 146 -15.65 -2.22 5.41
N LYS A 147 -15.10 -2.48 6.61
CA LYS A 147 -14.19 -1.54 7.29
C LYS A 147 -12.96 -1.21 6.43
N GLN A 148 -12.42 -2.20 5.73
CA GLN A 148 -11.27 -1.97 4.85
C GLN A 148 -11.64 -1.08 3.67
N LYS A 149 -12.80 -1.30 3.03
CA LYS A 149 -13.33 -0.43 1.99
C LYS A 149 -13.51 1.01 2.49
N VAL A 150 -14.04 1.20 3.69
CA VAL A 150 -14.17 2.54 4.32
C VAL A 150 -12.81 3.22 4.51
N MET A 151 -11.77 2.49 4.94
CA MET A 151 -10.43 3.07 5.10
C MET A 151 -9.80 3.47 3.76
N ILE A 152 -10.09 2.71 2.70
CA ILE A 152 -9.68 3.07 1.33
C ILE A 152 -10.44 4.31 0.85
N ALA A 153 -11.76 4.37 1.03
CA ALA A 153 -12.56 5.54 0.69
C ALA A 153 -12.06 6.80 1.42
N LYS A 154 -11.72 6.69 2.72
CA LYS A 154 -11.07 7.78 3.47
C LYS A 154 -9.76 8.24 2.82
N ALA A 155 -8.91 7.31 2.39
CA ALA A 155 -7.65 7.66 1.72
C ALA A 155 -7.89 8.30 0.33
N LEU A 156 -8.97 7.91 -0.38
CA LEU A 156 -9.39 8.55 -1.62
C LEU A 156 -9.90 9.97 -1.39
N ALA A 157 -10.74 10.18 -0.34
CA ALA A 157 -11.25 11.49 0.03
C ALA A 157 -10.14 12.48 0.41
N GLN A 158 -8.97 12.00 0.82
CA GLN A 158 -7.79 12.81 1.05
C GLN A 158 -7.20 13.40 -0.25
N GLN A 159 -7.62 12.91 -1.42
CA GLN A 159 -7.19 13.38 -2.76
C GLN A 159 -5.68 13.39 -2.98
N THR A 160 -4.95 12.51 -2.33
CA THR A 160 -3.51 12.40 -2.52
C THR A 160 -3.17 11.69 -3.85
N PRO A 161 -2.08 12.05 -4.55
CA PRO A 161 -1.62 11.33 -5.74
C PRO A 161 -1.05 9.94 -5.42
N VAL A 162 -0.69 9.69 -4.17
CA VAL A 162 -0.07 8.44 -3.70
C VAL A 162 -0.87 7.84 -2.56
N ILE A 163 -1.12 6.54 -2.62
CA ILE A 163 -1.76 5.78 -1.53
C ILE A 163 -0.89 4.55 -1.21
N TYR A 164 -0.41 4.49 0.03
CA TYR A 164 0.27 3.33 0.57
C TYR A 164 -0.67 2.50 1.44
N LEU A 165 -0.68 1.18 1.26
CA LEU A 165 -1.50 0.27 2.05
C LEU A 165 -0.61 -0.83 2.66
N ASP A 166 -0.68 -0.97 3.97
CA ASP A 166 0.04 -2.04 4.68
C ASP A 166 -0.92 -3.21 4.91
N GLU A 167 -0.73 -4.29 4.14
CA GLU A 167 -1.49 -5.54 4.18
C GLU A 167 -3.03 -5.34 4.09
N PRO A 168 -3.55 -4.69 3.03
CA PRO A 168 -4.98 -4.36 2.94
C PRO A 168 -5.90 -5.59 2.85
N THR A 169 -5.36 -6.76 2.53
CA THR A 169 -6.09 -8.04 2.45
C THR A 169 -5.99 -8.89 3.72
N ALA A 170 -5.32 -8.38 4.77
CA ALA A 170 -5.21 -9.10 6.04
C ALA A 170 -6.60 -9.34 6.65
N PHE A 171 -6.79 -10.54 7.21
CA PHE A 171 -8.04 -10.97 7.86
C PHE A 171 -9.26 -11.15 6.94
N LEU A 172 -9.09 -11.06 5.62
CA LEU A 172 -10.14 -11.32 4.65
C LEU A 172 -10.12 -12.79 4.21
N ASP A 173 -11.29 -13.34 3.89
CA ASP A 173 -11.40 -14.61 3.18
C ASP A 173 -10.96 -14.47 1.71
N PHE A 174 -10.75 -15.57 1.02
CA PHE A 174 -10.18 -15.54 -0.33
C PHE A 174 -11.04 -14.73 -1.34
N PRO A 175 -12.37 -14.88 -1.43
CA PRO A 175 -13.19 -14.07 -2.31
C PRO A 175 -13.05 -12.56 -2.04
N SER A 176 -13.10 -12.17 -0.76
CA SER A 176 -12.95 -10.76 -0.35
C SER A 176 -11.56 -10.20 -0.65
N LYS A 177 -10.51 -11.03 -0.58
CA LYS A 177 -9.16 -10.64 -1.01
C LYS A 177 -9.10 -10.34 -2.50
N VAL A 178 -9.69 -11.21 -3.33
CA VAL A 178 -9.76 -11.01 -4.79
C VAL A 178 -10.49 -9.72 -5.11
N GLU A 179 -11.67 -9.51 -4.52
CA GLU A 179 -12.47 -8.30 -4.69
C GLU A 179 -11.67 -7.03 -4.29
N MET A 180 -10.99 -7.08 -3.16
CA MET A 180 -10.16 -5.98 -2.67
C MET A 180 -9.02 -5.65 -3.62
N MET A 181 -8.31 -6.64 -4.13
CA MET A 181 -7.21 -6.44 -5.07
C MET A 181 -7.70 -5.90 -6.42
N GLN A 182 -8.85 -6.40 -6.92
CA GLN A 182 -9.49 -5.88 -8.13
C GLN A 182 -9.95 -4.43 -7.95
N LEU A 183 -10.51 -4.08 -6.79
CA LEU A 183 -10.86 -2.70 -6.44
C LEU A 183 -9.63 -1.80 -6.50
N LEU A 184 -8.52 -2.17 -5.86
CA LEU A 184 -7.30 -1.36 -5.85
C LEU A 184 -6.69 -1.20 -7.25
N LEU A 185 -6.70 -2.26 -8.08
CA LEU A 185 -6.27 -2.17 -9.47
C LEU A 185 -7.16 -1.22 -10.28
N ARG A 186 -8.48 -1.33 -10.15
CA ARG A 186 -9.43 -0.43 -10.80
C ARG A 186 -9.19 1.03 -10.38
N LEU A 187 -9.06 1.27 -9.07
CA LEU A 187 -8.82 2.61 -8.52
C LEU A 187 -7.50 3.21 -9.03
N SER A 188 -6.42 2.43 -9.16
CA SER A 188 -5.15 2.94 -9.70
C SER A 188 -5.34 3.47 -11.13
N ARG A 189 -6.06 2.73 -11.97
CA ARG A 189 -6.31 3.08 -13.37
C ARG A 189 -7.29 4.24 -13.55
N GLU A 190 -8.43 4.19 -12.86
CA GLU A 190 -9.48 5.21 -12.99
C GLU A 190 -9.04 6.57 -12.43
N THR A 191 -8.27 6.57 -11.35
CA THR A 191 -7.84 7.82 -10.68
C THR A 191 -6.44 8.28 -11.06
N GLY A 192 -5.67 7.48 -11.80
CA GLY A 192 -4.28 7.76 -12.14
C GLY A 192 -3.33 7.79 -10.93
N LYS A 193 -3.80 7.39 -9.74
CA LYS A 193 -3.00 7.42 -8.51
C LYS A 193 -1.94 6.32 -8.50
N THR A 194 -0.83 6.60 -7.80
CA THR A 194 0.13 5.56 -7.43
C THR A 194 -0.44 4.76 -6.26
N ILE A 195 -0.74 3.48 -6.46
CA ILE A 195 -1.17 2.57 -5.40
C ILE A 195 -0.07 1.55 -5.14
N PHE A 196 0.48 1.60 -3.93
CA PHE A 196 1.55 0.70 -3.49
C PHE A 196 1.12 -0.01 -2.21
N LEU A 197 1.08 -1.34 -2.23
CA LEU A 197 0.65 -2.13 -1.09
C LEU A 197 1.65 -3.22 -0.72
N SER A 198 1.77 -3.51 0.58
CA SER A 198 2.40 -4.73 1.05
C SER A 198 1.39 -5.87 1.11
N THR A 199 1.80 -7.08 0.76
CA THR A 199 0.95 -8.27 0.89
C THR A 199 1.78 -9.53 1.11
N HIS A 200 1.13 -10.55 1.68
CA HIS A 200 1.62 -11.92 1.77
C HIS A 200 0.99 -12.84 0.73
N ASP A 201 -0.03 -12.38 0.03
CA ASP A 201 -0.77 -13.14 -0.97
C ASP A 201 -0.05 -13.09 -2.32
N LEU A 202 1.06 -13.86 -2.41
CA LEU A 202 1.90 -13.86 -3.60
C LEU A 202 1.13 -14.27 -4.87
N GLU A 203 0.27 -15.29 -4.78
CA GLU A 203 -0.52 -15.76 -5.93
C GLU A 203 -1.44 -14.69 -6.49
N LEU A 204 -2.13 -13.94 -5.62
CA LEU A 204 -2.96 -12.82 -6.05
C LEU A 204 -2.12 -11.68 -6.63
N ALA A 205 -0.98 -11.38 -6.02
CA ALA A 205 -0.10 -10.34 -6.52
C ALA A 205 0.48 -10.68 -7.91
N LEU A 206 0.85 -11.95 -8.16
CA LEU A 206 1.31 -12.41 -9.47
C LEU A 206 0.26 -12.23 -10.57
N GLN A 207 -1.04 -12.36 -10.25
CA GLN A 207 -2.12 -12.27 -11.21
C GLN A 207 -2.64 -10.85 -11.45
N ILE A 208 -2.53 -9.97 -10.45
CA ILE A 208 -3.24 -8.68 -10.47
C ILE A 208 -2.28 -7.49 -10.54
N ALA A 209 -1.09 -7.57 -9.96
CA ALA A 209 -0.18 -6.44 -9.89
C ALA A 209 0.43 -6.10 -11.26
N ASP A 210 0.49 -4.81 -11.57
CA ASP A 210 1.24 -4.31 -12.72
C ASP A 210 2.76 -4.44 -12.47
N ARG A 211 3.19 -4.20 -11.24
CA ARG A 211 4.59 -4.34 -10.81
C ARG A 211 4.71 -5.02 -9.45
N LEU A 212 5.80 -5.76 -9.28
CA LEU A 212 6.20 -6.36 -8.02
C LEU A 212 7.51 -5.76 -7.53
N TRP A 213 7.55 -5.50 -6.24
CA TRP A 213 8.76 -5.26 -5.48
C TRP A 213 9.01 -6.48 -4.60
N LEU A 214 9.99 -7.28 -4.97
CA LEU A 214 10.34 -8.50 -4.25
C LEU A 214 11.47 -8.18 -3.27
N MET A 215 11.13 -8.15 -1.98
CA MET A 215 12.09 -7.83 -0.92
C MET A 215 12.63 -9.09 -0.27
N ASP A 216 13.92 -9.27 -0.34
CA ASP A 216 14.62 -10.43 0.17
C ASP A 216 15.80 -10.04 1.05
N ARG A 217 16.15 -10.89 2.03
CA ARG A 217 17.27 -10.61 2.95
C ARG A 217 18.64 -10.75 2.29
N THR A 218 18.75 -11.59 1.28
CA THR A 218 20.02 -11.90 0.62
C THR A 218 20.20 -11.18 -0.70
N GLU A 219 19.11 -11.02 -1.46
CA GLU A 219 19.12 -10.39 -2.79
C GLU A 219 18.69 -8.90 -2.73
N GLY A 220 18.29 -8.40 -1.56
CA GLY A 220 17.82 -7.02 -1.40
C GLY A 220 16.43 -6.81 -2.01
N LEU A 221 16.25 -5.72 -2.76
CA LEU A 221 15.02 -5.38 -3.45
C LEU A 221 15.18 -5.60 -4.96
N THR A 222 14.33 -6.47 -5.53
CA THR A 222 14.23 -6.66 -6.97
C THR A 222 12.87 -6.13 -7.47
N VAL A 223 12.86 -5.38 -8.55
CA VAL A 223 11.68 -4.70 -9.09
C VAL A 223 11.45 -5.12 -10.54
N GLY A 224 10.21 -5.42 -10.89
CA GLY A 224 9.82 -5.75 -12.26
C GLY A 224 8.33 -6.06 -12.37
N THR A 225 7.85 -6.32 -13.57
CA THR A 225 6.55 -6.95 -13.77
C THR A 225 6.60 -8.41 -13.28
N PRO A 226 5.47 -9.05 -12.95
CA PRO A 226 5.46 -10.47 -12.62
C PRO A 226 6.18 -11.34 -13.67
N ARG A 227 6.01 -11.02 -14.96
CA ARG A 227 6.65 -11.73 -16.06
C ARG A 227 8.17 -11.53 -16.09
N GLU A 228 8.65 -10.28 -16.00
CA GLU A 228 10.10 -9.99 -15.97
C GLU A 228 10.81 -10.70 -14.81
N LEU A 229 10.18 -10.74 -13.62
CA LEU A 229 10.73 -11.41 -12.44
C LEU A 229 10.67 -12.93 -12.54
N ALA A 230 9.71 -13.50 -13.27
CA ALA A 230 9.65 -14.91 -13.58
C ALA A 230 10.75 -15.31 -14.58
N ASP A 231 10.85 -14.60 -15.71
CA ASP A 231 11.80 -14.88 -16.79
C ASP A 231 13.26 -14.72 -16.32
N SER A 232 13.55 -13.76 -15.44
CA SER A 232 14.86 -13.58 -14.82
C SER A 232 15.16 -14.58 -13.69
N GLY A 233 14.19 -15.45 -13.34
CA GLY A 233 14.34 -16.47 -12.30
C GLY A 233 14.30 -15.97 -10.87
N HIS A 234 14.06 -14.68 -10.60
CA HIS A 234 13.97 -14.14 -9.24
C HIS A 234 12.79 -14.72 -8.47
N LEU A 235 11.61 -14.83 -9.10
CA LEU A 235 10.44 -15.45 -8.50
C LEU A 235 10.67 -16.94 -8.20
N GLY A 236 11.25 -17.68 -9.15
CA GLY A 236 11.59 -19.09 -8.93
C GLY A 236 12.48 -19.29 -7.71
N ARG A 237 13.61 -18.55 -7.64
CA ARG A 237 14.51 -18.59 -6.48
C ARG A 237 13.84 -18.21 -5.16
N TYR A 238 12.94 -17.23 -5.18
CA TYR A 238 12.22 -16.80 -3.99
C TYR A 238 11.20 -17.83 -3.52
N ILE A 239 10.40 -18.39 -4.43
CA ILE A 239 9.28 -19.30 -4.15
C ILE A 239 9.79 -20.71 -3.78
N GLU A 240 10.77 -21.23 -4.50
CA GLU A 240 11.25 -22.61 -4.38
C GLU A 240 12.24 -22.84 -3.22
N ARG A 241 12.52 -21.81 -2.41
CA ARG A 241 13.36 -21.93 -1.19
C ARG A 241 12.83 -22.98 -0.21
N LYS A 242 11.52 -23.21 -0.19
CA LYS A 242 10.90 -24.23 0.65
C LYS A 242 10.73 -25.51 -0.16
N LYS A 243 11.16 -26.64 0.43
CA LYS A 243 10.93 -27.96 -0.16
C LYS A 243 9.44 -28.19 -0.38
N GLY A 244 9.08 -28.90 -1.44
CA GLY A 244 7.70 -29.22 -1.77
C GLY A 244 6.94 -28.15 -2.55
N ILE A 245 7.60 -27.05 -2.94
CA ILE A 245 7.00 -26.01 -3.78
C ILE A 245 7.74 -25.95 -5.11
N ARG A 246 7.00 -25.80 -6.21
CA ARG A 246 7.52 -25.55 -7.55
C ARG A 246 6.81 -24.34 -8.15
N PHE A 247 7.56 -23.50 -8.83
CA PHE A 247 7.04 -22.36 -9.56
C PHE A 247 7.02 -22.64 -11.07
N ASP A 248 5.87 -22.49 -11.67
CA ASP A 248 5.71 -22.50 -13.12
C ASP A 248 5.85 -21.06 -13.62
N ALA A 249 7.01 -20.74 -14.16
CA ALA A 249 7.34 -19.40 -14.64
C ALA A 249 6.53 -19.03 -15.89
N GLU A 250 6.13 -20.02 -16.72
CA GLU A 250 5.35 -19.76 -17.92
C GLU A 250 3.93 -19.32 -17.60
N ASN A 251 3.28 -19.99 -16.65
CA ASN A 251 1.90 -19.70 -16.26
C ASN A 251 1.76 -18.83 -15.01
N LEU A 252 2.87 -18.46 -14.35
CA LEU A 252 2.93 -17.71 -13.09
C LEU A 252 2.14 -18.43 -11.96
N VAL A 253 2.24 -19.75 -11.89
CA VAL A 253 1.48 -20.59 -10.96
C VAL A 253 2.42 -21.29 -9.97
N ILE A 254 1.95 -21.39 -8.72
CA ILE A 254 2.66 -22.10 -7.67
C ILE A 254 2.05 -23.48 -7.49
N HIS A 255 2.87 -24.52 -7.62
CA HIS A 255 2.47 -25.92 -7.43
C HIS A 255 3.02 -26.47 -6.13
N ILE A 256 2.19 -27.20 -5.41
CA ILE A 256 2.59 -27.97 -4.22
C ILE A 256 2.89 -29.38 -4.69
N LYS A 257 4.12 -29.87 -4.48
CA LYS A 257 4.46 -31.28 -4.71
C LYS A 257 3.76 -32.11 -3.64
N LYS A 258 2.94 -33.05 -4.05
CA LYS A 258 2.43 -34.10 -3.17
C LYS A 258 3.51 -35.19 -3.14
N ASP A 259 4.10 -35.43 -1.97
CA ASP A 259 4.99 -36.59 -1.74
C ASP A 259 4.22 -37.87 -1.92
#